data_dd765fe703f6e33c3599c546a26a0c05
#
_entry.id   dd765fe703f6e33c3599c546a26a0c05
#
_cell.length_a   1.000
_cell.length_b   1.000
_cell.length_c   1.000
_cell.angle_alpha   90.00
_cell.angle_beta   90.00
_cell.angle_gamma   90.00
#
_symmetry.space_group_name_H-M   'P 1'
#
loop_
_entity.id
_entity.type
_entity.pdbx_description
1 polymer ?
#
loop_
_entity_poly.entity_id
_entity_poly.type
_entity_poly.pdbx_seq_one_letter_code
_entity_poly.pdbx_strand_id
1 'polypeptide(L)'
;MDLILVDKNIADNEKVIKAIDIVKTKWLSNDLPLCQFEFKSIDEVLNVINSDRFAVRFFAAVVSSRVKNKIEKVLPNNHIEFTESTKDEKLAKAIEWVLTNYGKERVMNSDTFFTSDTHFYHANILKYCNRPFKNTEEMNAILIEKWNAKVKKDDVIWHLGDFCFGGKDNIKEIFPKLNGKINLVLGNHDNYKVDFYYDLGFHRVYDHPVLIQNFFILSHEPIQWLNENIPMCNIFGHVHDNPAYHDFSSNSFCVCVERCNYEPVRWSEMMKKMKSEFKQ
;
A
#
# COMPACT_ATOMS: atom_id res chain seq x y z
N MET A 1 -2.69 -2.52 -15.73
CA MET A 1 -3.99 -2.33 -16.42
C MET A 1 -4.84 -1.44 -15.53
N ASP A 2 -5.57 -0.49 -16.10
CA ASP A 2 -6.55 0.29 -15.38
C ASP A 2 -7.94 -0.28 -15.64
N LEU A 3 -8.83 -0.30 -14.66
CA LEU A 3 -10.05 -1.09 -14.71
C LEU A 3 -11.27 -0.32 -14.21
N ILE A 4 -12.37 -0.39 -14.98
CA ILE A 4 -13.70 -0.01 -14.50
C ILE A 4 -14.48 -1.30 -14.26
N LEU A 5 -14.88 -1.53 -13.03
CA LEU A 5 -15.77 -2.61 -12.63
C LEU A 5 -17.21 -2.08 -12.69
N VAL A 6 -18.09 -2.80 -13.36
CA VAL A 6 -19.49 -2.38 -13.54
C VAL A 6 -20.42 -3.47 -13.01
N ASP A 7 -21.32 -3.09 -12.10
CA ASP A 7 -22.40 -3.98 -11.66
C ASP A 7 -23.26 -4.37 -12.87
N LYS A 8 -23.41 -5.66 -13.09
CA LYS A 8 -24.15 -6.20 -14.24
C LYS A 8 -25.59 -5.69 -14.32
N ASN A 9 -26.21 -5.36 -13.18
CA ASN A 9 -27.59 -4.86 -13.17
C ASN A 9 -27.76 -3.48 -13.82
N ILE A 10 -26.66 -2.75 -14.05
CA ILE A 10 -26.64 -1.40 -14.64
C ILE A 10 -25.71 -1.30 -15.85
N ALA A 11 -25.06 -2.39 -16.25
CA ALA A 11 -24.08 -2.39 -17.32
C ALA A 11 -24.66 -1.96 -18.68
N ASP A 12 -25.89 -2.30 -18.95
CA ASP A 12 -26.61 -1.95 -20.19
C ASP A 12 -27.30 -0.58 -20.13
N ASN A 13 -27.15 0.19 -19.02
CA ASN A 13 -27.77 1.52 -18.90
C ASN A 13 -27.01 2.51 -19.78
N GLU A 14 -27.72 3.20 -20.69
CA GLU A 14 -27.13 4.17 -21.62
C GLU A 14 -26.28 5.25 -20.97
N LYS A 15 -26.69 5.75 -19.79
CA LYS A 15 -25.94 6.79 -19.06
C LYS A 15 -24.62 6.23 -18.51
N VAL A 16 -24.62 4.96 -18.06
CA VAL A 16 -23.43 4.27 -17.58
C VAL A 16 -22.45 4.05 -18.74
N ILE A 17 -22.96 3.54 -19.86
CA ILE A 17 -22.16 3.32 -21.09
C ILE A 17 -21.53 4.63 -21.56
N LYS A 18 -22.31 5.71 -21.72
CA LYS A 18 -21.81 7.02 -22.12
C LYS A 18 -20.76 7.57 -21.16
N ALA A 19 -21.00 7.45 -19.86
CA ALA A 19 -20.03 7.91 -18.85
C ALA A 19 -18.69 7.18 -18.96
N ILE A 20 -18.72 5.86 -19.14
CA ILE A 20 -17.54 5.04 -19.32
C ILE A 20 -16.80 5.39 -20.61
N ASP A 21 -17.50 5.62 -21.71
CA ASP A 21 -16.91 6.01 -22.98
C ASP A 21 -16.21 7.37 -22.91
N ILE A 22 -16.81 8.35 -22.19
CA ILE A 22 -16.16 9.63 -21.92
C ILE A 22 -14.84 9.44 -21.18
N VAL A 23 -14.84 8.59 -20.13
CA VAL A 23 -13.63 8.32 -19.34
C VAL A 23 -12.59 7.59 -20.18
N LYS A 24 -12.98 6.54 -20.94
CA LYS A 24 -12.07 5.79 -21.82
C LYS A 24 -11.40 6.70 -22.85
N THR A 25 -12.17 7.60 -23.48
CA THR A 25 -11.63 8.52 -24.49
C THR A 25 -10.56 9.44 -23.92
N LYS A 26 -10.75 9.95 -22.71
CA LYS A 26 -9.77 10.78 -22.01
C LYS A 26 -8.57 9.97 -21.51
N TRP A 27 -8.81 8.74 -21.05
CA TRP A 27 -7.78 7.89 -20.44
C TRP A 27 -6.80 7.33 -21.47
N LEU A 28 -7.21 7.20 -22.74
CA LEU A 28 -6.33 6.79 -23.85
C LEU A 28 -5.11 7.70 -24.04
N SER A 29 -5.12 8.91 -23.48
CA SER A 29 -3.96 9.80 -23.46
C SER A 29 -2.86 9.41 -22.44
N ASN A 30 -3.10 8.39 -21.60
CA ASN A 30 -2.19 7.92 -20.56
C ASN A 30 -1.71 6.51 -20.90
N ASP A 31 -0.80 6.30 -21.78
CA ASP A 31 0.00 5.10 -22.17
C ASP A 31 -0.48 3.68 -21.74
N LEU A 32 -1.62 3.51 -21.06
CA LEU A 32 -2.15 2.24 -20.61
C LEU A 32 -3.65 2.10 -20.86
N PRO A 33 -4.11 0.92 -21.32
CA PRO A 33 -5.50 0.67 -21.63
C PRO A 33 -6.38 0.68 -20.36
N LEU A 34 -7.51 1.36 -20.45
CA LEU A 34 -8.60 1.28 -19.48
C LEU A 34 -9.57 0.20 -19.93
N CYS A 35 -9.60 -0.90 -19.17
CA CYS A 35 -10.48 -2.03 -19.44
C CYS A 35 -11.78 -1.91 -18.63
N GLN A 36 -12.84 -2.54 -19.12
CA GLN A 36 -14.11 -2.66 -18.42
C GLN A 36 -14.38 -4.13 -18.10
N PHE A 37 -14.86 -4.39 -16.89
CA PHE A 37 -15.26 -5.72 -16.45
C PHE A 37 -16.61 -5.64 -15.72
N GLU A 38 -17.56 -6.47 -16.16
CA GLU A 38 -18.85 -6.62 -15.54
C GLU A 38 -18.80 -7.67 -14.43
N PHE A 39 -19.34 -7.36 -13.26
CA PHE A 39 -19.40 -8.29 -12.15
C PHE A 39 -20.85 -8.57 -11.69
N LYS A 40 -21.07 -9.76 -11.18
CA LYS A 40 -22.35 -10.23 -10.64
C LYS A 40 -22.32 -10.39 -9.12
N SER A 41 -21.12 -10.53 -8.55
CA SER A 41 -20.92 -10.74 -7.12
C SER A 41 -19.68 -10.00 -6.63
N ILE A 42 -19.61 -9.79 -5.32
CA ILE A 42 -18.44 -9.17 -4.67
C ILE A 42 -17.22 -10.09 -4.78
N ASP A 43 -17.43 -11.40 -4.70
CA ASP A 43 -16.34 -12.37 -4.83
C ASP A 43 -15.68 -12.28 -6.21
N GLU A 44 -16.45 -12.03 -7.27
CA GLU A 44 -15.87 -11.74 -8.60
C GLU A 44 -15.02 -10.46 -8.59
N VAL A 45 -15.47 -9.39 -7.92
CA VAL A 45 -14.70 -8.15 -7.76
C VAL A 45 -13.39 -8.43 -7.04
N LEU A 46 -13.44 -9.09 -5.89
CA LEU A 46 -12.26 -9.43 -5.10
C LEU A 46 -11.29 -10.33 -5.89
N ASN A 47 -11.82 -11.32 -6.59
CA ASN A 47 -11.03 -12.20 -7.44
C ASN A 47 -10.30 -11.44 -8.56
N VAL A 48 -10.93 -10.45 -9.17
CA VAL A 48 -10.31 -9.65 -10.22
C VAL A 48 -9.23 -8.72 -9.67
N ILE A 49 -9.50 -8.00 -8.58
CA ILE A 49 -8.53 -7.04 -8.02
C ILE A 49 -7.36 -7.70 -7.29
N ASN A 50 -7.56 -8.92 -6.75
CA ASN A 50 -6.53 -9.69 -6.06
C ASN A 50 -5.85 -10.74 -6.98
N SER A 51 -6.25 -10.81 -8.25
CA SER A 51 -5.69 -11.79 -9.18
C SER A 51 -4.31 -11.38 -9.66
N ASP A 52 -3.33 -12.25 -9.50
CA ASP A 52 -1.98 -12.11 -10.07
C ASP A 52 -1.97 -12.08 -11.60
N ARG A 53 -3.06 -12.54 -12.26
CA ARG A 53 -3.22 -12.53 -13.72
C ARG A 53 -3.43 -11.13 -14.29
N PHE A 54 -3.94 -10.21 -13.46
CA PHE A 54 -4.22 -8.84 -13.87
C PHE A 54 -3.44 -7.90 -12.95
N ALA A 55 -2.33 -7.38 -13.39
CA ALA A 55 -1.65 -6.28 -12.71
C ALA A 55 -2.57 -5.04 -12.73
N VAL A 56 -3.65 -5.08 -11.93
CA VAL A 56 -4.62 -3.98 -11.82
C VAL A 56 -3.95 -2.84 -11.07
N ARG A 57 -3.72 -1.75 -11.78
CA ARG A 57 -3.08 -0.56 -11.23
C ARG A 57 -4.08 0.39 -10.59
N PHE A 58 -5.15 0.70 -11.31
CA PHE A 58 -6.22 1.57 -10.86
C PHE A 58 -7.56 0.95 -11.16
N PHE A 59 -8.51 1.10 -10.26
CA PHE A 59 -9.87 0.68 -10.53
C PHE A 59 -10.92 1.59 -9.87
N ALA A 60 -12.07 1.67 -10.53
CA ALA A 60 -13.29 2.26 -9.99
C ALA A 60 -14.45 1.28 -10.16
N ALA A 61 -15.29 1.12 -9.15
CA ALA A 61 -16.47 0.27 -9.22
C ALA A 61 -17.73 1.13 -9.35
N VAL A 62 -18.46 0.99 -10.46
CA VAL A 62 -19.77 1.62 -10.67
C VAL A 62 -20.84 0.62 -10.25
N VAL A 63 -21.63 0.96 -9.24
CA VAL A 63 -22.53 0.04 -8.54
C VAL A 63 -23.97 0.58 -8.49
N SER A 64 -24.93 -0.33 -8.57
CA SER A 64 -26.33 -0.02 -8.28
C SER A 64 -26.56 0.13 -6.77
N SER A 65 -27.63 0.81 -6.38
CA SER A 65 -28.04 0.95 -4.97
C SER A 65 -28.22 -0.42 -4.26
N ARG A 66 -28.48 -1.48 -5.02
CA ARG A 66 -28.67 -2.85 -4.53
C ARG A 66 -27.40 -3.43 -3.88
N VAL A 67 -26.25 -3.17 -4.46
CA VAL A 67 -24.97 -3.76 -4.01
C VAL A 67 -24.09 -2.75 -3.26
N LYS A 68 -24.48 -1.47 -3.24
CA LYS A 68 -23.71 -0.38 -2.60
C LYS A 68 -23.22 -0.75 -1.20
N ASN A 69 -24.11 -1.10 -0.29
CA ASN A 69 -23.76 -1.38 1.11
C ASN A 69 -22.80 -2.57 1.29
N LYS A 70 -22.76 -3.47 0.33
CA LYS A 70 -21.85 -4.61 0.34
C LYS A 70 -20.48 -4.20 -0.22
N ILE A 71 -20.47 -3.46 -1.32
CA ILE A 71 -19.24 -2.94 -1.93
C ILE A 71 -18.54 -1.93 -1.03
N GLU A 72 -19.28 -1.05 -0.37
CA GLU A 72 -18.74 -0.05 0.54
C GLU A 72 -17.89 -0.65 1.67
N LYS A 73 -18.22 -1.85 2.11
CA LYS A 73 -17.44 -2.57 3.13
C LYS A 73 -16.09 -3.08 2.65
N VAL A 74 -16.00 -3.46 1.37
CA VAL A 74 -14.78 -4.05 0.78
C VAL A 74 -13.99 -3.04 -0.06
N LEU A 75 -14.64 -2.01 -0.58
CA LEU A 75 -14.06 -0.96 -1.42
C LEU A 75 -14.58 0.43 -1.00
N PRO A 76 -14.28 0.90 0.20
CA PRO A 76 -14.89 2.10 0.75
C PRO A 76 -14.64 3.37 -0.09
N ASN A 77 -13.50 3.46 -0.75
CA ASN A 77 -13.08 4.65 -1.51
C ASN A 77 -13.15 4.49 -3.03
N ASN A 78 -13.48 3.30 -3.53
CA ASN A 78 -13.37 2.96 -4.95
C ASN A 78 -14.70 2.63 -5.60
N HIS A 79 -15.82 2.89 -4.93
CA HIS A 79 -17.14 2.67 -5.48
C HIS A 79 -17.87 3.98 -5.74
N ILE A 80 -18.71 3.95 -6.76
CA ILE A 80 -19.56 5.08 -7.19
C ILE A 80 -20.98 4.53 -7.35
N GLU A 81 -21.91 5.05 -6.58
CA GLU A 81 -23.32 4.69 -6.73
C GLU A 81 -23.92 5.36 -7.97
N PHE A 82 -24.51 4.55 -8.83
CA PHE A 82 -25.34 5.01 -9.93
C PHE A 82 -26.82 4.98 -9.53
N THR A 83 -27.53 6.09 -9.83
CA THR A 83 -28.97 6.20 -9.72
C THR A 83 -29.53 6.74 -11.02
N GLU A 84 -30.82 6.51 -11.32
CA GLU A 84 -31.45 7.00 -12.55
C GLU A 84 -31.45 8.53 -12.69
N SER A 85 -31.31 9.25 -11.58
CA SER A 85 -31.15 10.71 -11.57
C SER A 85 -29.71 11.17 -11.89
N THR A 86 -28.75 10.27 -11.91
CA THR A 86 -27.35 10.60 -12.19
C THR A 86 -27.16 10.91 -13.67
N LYS A 87 -26.59 12.09 -13.97
CA LYS A 87 -26.21 12.46 -15.34
C LYS A 87 -24.90 11.75 -15.73
N ASP A 88 -24.80 11.35 -16.99
CA ASP A 88 -23.62 10.68 -17.56
C ASP A 88 -22.31 11.48 -17.36
N GLU A 89 -22.33 12.80 -17.60
CA GLU A 89 -21.16 13.65 -17.35
C GLU A 89 -20.73 13.70 -15.88
N LYS A 90 -21.72 13.69 -14.94
CA LYS A 90 -21.42 13.68 -13.51
C LYS A 90 -20.85 12.33 -13.09
N LEU A 91 -21.37 11.25 -13.65
CA LEU A 91 -20.86 9.91 -13.43
C LEU A 91 -19.44 9.76 -13.98
N ALA A 92 -19.19 10.24 -15.22
CA ALA A 92 -17.86 10.23 -15.82
C ALA A 92 -16.81 10.96 -14.96
N LYS A 93 -17.14 12.16 -14.46
CA LYS A 93 -16.27 12.91 -13.53
C LYS A 93 -16.00 12.15 -12.23
N ALA A 94 -17.02 11.46 -11.70
CA ALA A 94 -16.85 10.65 -10.49
C ALA A 94 -15.94 9.45 -10.74
N ILE A 95 -16.09 8.75 -11.87
CA ILE A 95 -15.20 7.64 -12.27
C ILE A 95 -13.75 8.15 -12.45
N GLU A 96 -13.57 9.24 -13.19
CA GLU A 96 -12.27 9.86 -13.40
C GLU A 96 -11.62 10.29 -12.08
N TRP A 97 -12.41 10.86 -11.16
CA TRP A 97 -11.94 11.24 -9.83
C TRP A 97 -11.49 10.02 -9.01
N VAL A 98 -12.28 8.94 -8.97
CA VAL A 98 -11.93 7.72 -8.24
C VAL A 98 -10.67 7.09 -8.83
N LEU A 99 -10.58 6.93 -10.15
CA LEU A 99 -9.38 6.39 -10.81
C LEU A 99 -8.14 7.24 -10.48
N THR A 100 -8.27 8.56 -10.57
CA THR A 100 -7.17 9.50 -10.31
C THR A 100 -6.75 9.50 -8.85
N ASN A 101 -7.70 9.49 -7.90
CA ASN A 101 -7.39 9.57 -6.48
C ASN A 101 -6.95 8.23 -5.91
N TYR A 102 -7.55 7.13 -6.36
CA TYR A 102 -7.07 5.80 -6.01
C TYR A 102 -5.65 5.56 -6.54
N GLY A 103 -5.37 6.02 -7.75
CA GLY A 103 -4.03 6.01 -8.31
C GLY A 103 -3.03 6.81 -7.50
N LYS A 104 -3.44 7.94 -6.94
CA LYS A 104 -2.59 8.74 -6.03
C LYS A 104 -2.31 8.02 -4.71
N GLU A 105 -3.22 7.20 -4.20
CA GLU A 105 -2.97 6.38 -3.00
C GLU A 105 -1.96 5.25 -3.27
N ARG A 106 -1.85 4.77 -4.51
CA ARG A 106 -0.84 3.78 -4.94
C ARG A 106 0.42 4.41 -5.56
N VAL A 107 0.41 5.69 -5.84
CA VAL A 107 1.60 6.41 -6.29
C VAL A 107 2.38 6.83 -5.06
N MET A 108 3.61 6.35 -4.96
CA MET A 108 4.56 6.89 -4.00
C MET A 108 4.84 8.34 -4.36
N ASN A 109 4.27 9.24 -3.59
CA ASN A 109 4.56 10.67 -3.73
C ASN A 109 5.80 11.01 -2.90
N SER A 110 6.30 12.25 -3.04
CA SER A 110 7.46 12.74 -2.28
C SER A 110 7.31 12.58 -0.77
N ASP A 111 6.08 12.54 -0.27
CA ASP A 111 5.74 12.56 1.14
C ASP A 111 5.29 11.18 1.68
N THR A 112 5.43 10.11 0.89
CA THR A 112 5.26 8.74 1.35
C THR A 112 6.46 8.31 2.19
N PHE A 113 6.20 7.66 3.31
CA PHE A 113 7.22 7.16 4.23
C PHE A 113 7.33 5.64 4.21
N PHE A 114 8.49 5.12 4.60
CA PHE A 114 8.79 3.69 4.69
C PHE A 114 9.55 3.38 5.96
N THR A 115 9.28 2.23 6.54
CA THR A 115 10.00 1.64 7.66
C THR A 115 9.74 0.14 7.72
N SER A 116 10.51 -0.59 8.48
CA SER A 116 10.28 -1.99 8.79
C SER A 116 10.95 -2.38 10.10
N ASP A 117 10.64 -3.57 10.58
CA ASP A 117 11.35 -4.23 11.69
C ASP A 117 11.37 -3.38 12.96
N THR A 118 10.29 -2.68 13.25
CA THR A 118 10.16 -1.93 14.50
C THR A 118 10.23 -2.84 15.71
N HIS A 119 9.67 -4.06 15.61
CA HIS A 119 9.70 -5.06 16.68
C HIS A 119 9.30 -4.47 18.04
N PHE A 120 8.23 -3.67 18.08
CA PHE A 120 7.72 -3.15 19.35
C PHE A 120 7.54 -4.29 20.36
N TYR A 121 7.91 -4.08 21.61
CA TYR A 121 7.86 -5.05 22.72
C TYR A 121 8.79 -6.26 22.58
N HIS A 122 9.70 -6.32 21.61
CA HIS A 122 10.60 -7.44 21.44
C HIS A 122 11.90 -7.27 22.26
N ALA A 123 11.95 -7.80 23.48
CA ALA A 123 13.10 -7.61 24.37
C ALA A 123 14.41 -8.18 23.78
N ASN A 124 14.34 -9.34 23.10
CA ASN A 124 15.53 -9.98 22.57
C ASN A 124 16.15 -9.26 21.37
N ILE A 125 15.36 -8.46 20.62
CA ILE A 125 15.90 -7.72 19.48
C ILE A 125 16.96 -6.70 19.89
N LEU A 126 16.90 -6.20 21.13
CA LEU A 126 17.91 -5.31 21.69
C LEU A 126 19.30 -5.95 21.66
N LYS A 127 19.36 -7.26 21.92
CA LYS A 127 20.62 -8.03 21.91
C LYS A 127 20.96 -8.51 20.51
N TYR A 128 19.98 -9.01 19.75
CA TYR A 128 20.20 -9.59 18.42
C TYR A 128 20.75 -8.57 17.43
N CYS A 129 20.24 -7.34 17.49
CA CYS A 129 20.63 -6.25 16.61
C CYS A 129 21.41 -5.15 17.34
N ASN A 130 21.94 -5.44 18.53
CA ASN A 130 22.71 -4.50 19.34
C ASN A 130 22.08 -3.07 19.37
N ARG A 131 20.74 -3.01 19.56
CA ARG A 131 19.99 -1.75 19.57
C ARG A 131 20.41 -0.87 20.75
N PRO A 132 20.58 0.46 20.57
CA PRO A 132 21.12 1.37 21.59
C PRO A 132 20.06 1.82 22.62
N PHE A 133 19.26 0.87 23.12
CA PHE A 133 18.20 1.12 24.10
C PHE A 133 18.42 0.23 25.33
N LYS A 134 18.08 0.73 26.50
CA LYS A 134 18.27 0.02 27.78
C LYS A 134 17.28 -1.13 27.95
N ASN A 135 16.05 -0.94 27.47
CA ASN A 135 14.94 -1.87 27.59
C ASN A 135 13.88 -1.63 26.48
N THR A 136 12.86 -2.45 26.45
CA THR A 136 11.77 -2.37 25.46
C THR A 136 10.93 -1.11 25.60
N GLU A 137 10.75 -0.61 26.83
CA GLU A 137 9.98 0.59 27.12
C GLU A 137 10.65 1.82 26.51
N GLU A 138 11.96 1.97 26.72
CA GLU A 138 12.76 3.04 26.11
C GLU A 138 12.77 2.91 24.58
N MET A 139 12.98 1.71 24.06
CA MET A 139 12.92 1.43 22.62
C MET A 139 11.59 1.84 22.02
N ASN A 140 10.47 1.39 22.59
CA ASN A 140 9.14 1.72 22.12
C ASN A 140 8.88 3.23 22.15
N ALA A 141 9.25 3.90 23.24
CA ALA A 141 9.06 5.34 23.39
C ALA A 141 9.84 6.13 22.33
N ILE A 142 11.11 5.78 22.10
CA ILE A 142 11.96 6.46 21.11
C ILE A 142 11.50 6.18 19.69
N LEU A 143 11.11 4.94 19.36
CA LEU A 143 10.56 4.61 18.05
C LEU A 143 9.28 5.39 17.76
N ILE A 144 8.35 5.50 18.71
CA ILE A 144 7.11 6.28 18.57
C ILE A 144 7.45 7.79 18.41
N GLU A 145 8.35 8.32 19.23
CA GLU A 145 8.77 9.72 19.16
C GLU A 145 9.34 10.04 17.76
N LYS A 146 10.32 9.26 17.31
CA LYS A 146 10.97 9.45 16.00
C LYS A 146 10.01 9.27 14.84
N TRP A 147 9.10 8.28 14.92
CA TRP A 147 8.04 8.09 13.94
C TRP A 147 7.16 9.34 13.84
N ASN A 148 6.61 9.80 14.96
CA ASN A 148 5.66 10.92 15.00
C ASN A 148 6.33 12.28 14.73
N ALA A 149 7.63 12.40 14.91
CA ALA A 149 8.38 13.59 14.52
C ALA A 149 8.42 13.79 12.99
N LYS A 150 8.41 12.69 12.21
CA LYS A 150 8.45 12.71 10.75
C LYS A 150 7.09 12.55 10.10
N VAL A 151 6.29 11.60 10.57
CA VAL A 151 5.00 11.22 9.99
C VAL A 151 3.88 12.01 10.65
N LYS A 152 3.08 12.71 9.85
CA LYS A 152 1.89 13.44 10.31
C LYS A 152 0.65 12.55 10.18
N LYS A 153 -0.46 12.97 10.78
CA LYS A 153 -1.71 12.21 10.85
C LYS A 153 -2.26 11.76 9.49
N ASP A 154 -2.13 12.59 8.47
CA ASP A 154 -2.67 12.32 7.13
C ASP A 154 -1.65 11.76 6.14
N ASP A 155 -0.38 11.62 6.54
CA ASP A 155 0.66 11.06 5.70
C ASP A 155 0.45 9.56 5.49
N VAL A 156 0.95 9.04 4.37
CA VAL A 156 0.96 7.61 4.06
C VAL A 156 2.31 7.03 4.44
N ILE A 157 2.29 5.94 5.20
CA ILE A 157 3.48 5.19 5.56
C ILE A 157 3.31 3.70 5.25
N TRP A 158 4.35 3.11 4.67
CA TRP A 158 4.49 1.67 4.46
C TRP A 158 5.38 1.08 5.54
N HIS A 159 4.83 0.16 6.31
CA HIS A 159 5.58 -0.69 7.22
C HIS A 159 5.80 -2.06 6.56
N LEU A 160 7.04 -2.40 6.29
CA LEU A 160 7.39 -3.62 5.56
C LEU A 160 7.68 -4.81 6.50
N GLY A 161 6.79 -5.01 7.47
CA GLY A 161 6.75 -6.21 8.31
C GLY A 161 7.54 -6.14 9.61
N ASP A 162 7.29 -7.12 10.46
CA ASP A 162 7.83 -7.26 11.81
C ASP A 162 7.51 -6.03 12.68
N PHE A 163 6.20 -5.72 12.72
CA PHE A 163 5.68 -4.55 13.40
C PHE A 163 5.81 -4.64 14.92
N CYS A 164 5.24 -5.70 15.51
CA CYS A 164 5.13 -5.79 16.97
C CYS A 164 5.23 -7.24 17.44
N PHE A 165 5.92 -7.45 18.57
CA PHE A 165 6.10 -8.75 19.18
C PHE A 165 5.20 -8.93 20.43
N GLY A 166 4.94 -10.20 20.78
CA GLY A 166 4.24 -10.56 22.00
C GLY A 166 2.80 -10.95 21.79
N GLY A 167 1.87 -10.06 21.67
CA GLY A 167 0.46 -10.43 21.60
C GLY A 167 -0.41 -9.33 21.00
N LYS A 168 -1.68 -9.66 20.77
CA LYS A 168 -2.68 -8.71 20.23
C LYS A 168 -2.76 -7.42 21.04
N ASP A 169 -2.61 -7.51 22.35
CA ASP A 169 -2.77 -6.36 23.22
C ASP A 169 -1.60 -5.38 23.09
N ASN A 170 -0.38 -5.88 22.81
CA ASN A 170 0.76 -5.02 22.51
C ASN A 170 0.53 -4.22 21.21
N ILE A 171 -0.03 -4.86 20.18
CA ILE A 171 -0.34 -4.19 18.91
C ILE A 171 -1.44 -3.14 19.14
N LYS A 172 -2.51 -3.48 19.88
CA LYS A 172 -3.60 -2.55 20.23
C LYS A 172 -3.10 -1.35 21.05
N GLU A 173 -2.08 -1.53 21.86
CA GLU A 173 -1.50 -0.46 22.66
C GLU A 173 -0.64 0.48 21.83
N ILE A 174 0.18 -0.06 20.90
CA ILE A 174 1.12 0.72 20.09
C ILE A 174 0.43 1.44 18.94
N PHE A 175 -0.42 0.74 18.19
CA PHE A 175 -1.00 1.26 16.95
C PHE A 175 -1.64 2.65 17.09
N PRO A 176 -2.48 2.94 18.08
CA PRO A 176 -3.11 4.26 18.23
C PRO A 176 -2.14 5.39 18.61
N LYS A 177 -0.90 5.07 19.00
CA LYS A 177 0.14 6.06 19.34
C LYS A 177 0.91 6.54 18.11
N LEU A 178 0.73 5.89 16.96
CA LEU A 178 1.46 6.18 15.73
C LEU A 178 0.62 7.05 14.79
N ASN A 179 1.26 8.06 14.21
CA ASN A 179 0.66 8.90 13.20
C ASN A 179 0.69 8.23 11.80
N GLY A 180 -0.24 8.65 10.95
CA GLY A 180 -0.28 8.30 9.53
C GLY A 180 -1.27 7.21 9.18
N LYS A 181 -1.52 7.08 7.88
CA LYS A 181 -2.26 5.98 7.27
C LYS A 181 -1.29 4.83 7.02
N ILE A 182 -1.29 3.84 7.91
CA ILE A 182 -0.29 2.77 7.92
C ILE A 182 -0.73 1.66 6.98
N ASN A 183 0.06 1.45 5.91
CA ASN A 183 0.00 0.25 5.08
C ASN A 183 1.00 -0.76 5.63
N LEU A 184 0.58 -2.00 5.85
CA LEU A 184 1.42 -3.07 6.39
C LEU A 184 1.60 -4.19 5.37
N VAL A 185 2.84 -4.53 5.07
CA VAL A 185 3.20 -5.82 4.47
C VAL A 185 3.63 -6.71 5.61
N LEU A 186 2.97 -7.86 5.80
CA LEU A 186 3.27 -8.74 6.94
C LEU A 186 4.69 -9.31 6.84
N GLY A 187 5.40 -9.29 7.96
CA GLY A 187 6.67 -9.98 8.15
C GLY A 187 6.50 -11.35 8.78
N ASN A 188 7.60 -12.06 8.96
CA ASN A 188 7.57 -13.42 9.52
C ASN A 188 7.21 -13.46 11.02
N HIS A 189 7.26 -12.35 11.73
CA HIS A 189 6.80 -12.22 13.12
C HIS A 189 5.38 -11.62 13.26
N ASP A 190 4.75 -11.21 12.17
CA ASP A 190 3.38 -10.70 12.17
C ASP A 190 2.37 -11.85 12.04
N ASN A 191 2.13 -12.58 13.14
CA ASN A 191 1.47 -13.88 13.16
C ASN A 191 -0.07 -13.86 13.16
N TYR A 192 -0.70 -12.69 12.96
CA TYR A 192 -2.15 -12.60 12.94
C TYR A 192 -2.67 -12.50 11.50
N LYS A 193 -3.95 -12.88 11.31
CA LYS A 193 -4.62 -12.75 10.02
C LYS A 193 -4.79 -11.28 9.64
N VAL A 194 -4.83 -11.02 8.35
CA VAL A 194 -5.03 -9.70 7.74
C VAL A 194 -6.22 -8.94 8.35
N ASP A 195 -7.35 -9.64 8.57
CA ASP A 195 -8.57 -9.06 9.16
C ASP A 195 -8.33 -8.43 10.53
N PHE A 196 -7.48 -9.04 11.36
CA PHE A 196 -7.14 -8.49 12.68
C PHE A 196 -6.51 -7.09 12.60
N TYR A 197 -5.60 -6.88 11.66
CA TYR A 197 -4.96 -5.58 11.47
C TYR A 197 -5.92 -4.55 10.86
N TYR A 198 -6.80 -4.96 9.96
CA TYR A 198 -7.86 -4.08 9.44
C TYR A 198 -8.84 -3.64 10.53
N ASP A 199 -9.24 -4.55 11.41
CA ASP A 199 -10.14 -4.25 12.54
C ASP A 199 -9.50 -3.25 13.53
N LEU A 200 -8.18 -3.21 13.61
CA LEU A 200 -7.44 -2.22 14.41
C LEU A 200 -7.35 -0.84 13.75
N GLY A 201 -7.57 -0.75 12.44
CA GLY A 201 -7.53 0.50 11.71
C GLY A 201 -6.30 0.69 10.81
N PHE A 202 -5.50 -0.35 10.56
CA PHE A 202 -4.48 -0.28 9.51
C PHE A 202 -5.14 0.05 8.18
N HIS A 203 -4.54 0.95 7.42
CA HIS A 203 -5.16 1.45 6.19
C HIS A 203 -5.21 0.38 5.10
N ARG A 204 -4.13 -0.40 4.95
CA ARG A 204 -4.04 -1.57 4.08
C ARG A 204 -3.13 -2.61 4.71
N VAL A 205 -3.41 -3.88 4.44
CA VAL A 205 -2.62 -5.01 4.95
C VAL A 205 -2.43 -6.04 3.85
N TYR A 206 -1.21 -6.50 3.67
CA TYR A 206 -0.83 -7.46 2.64
C TYR A 206 -0.02 -8.60 3.27
N ASP A 207 -0.35 -9.82 2.94
CA ASP A 207 0.37 -11.04 3.33
C ASP A 207 1.35 -11.53 2.24
N HIS A 208 1.59 -10.70 1.24
CA HIS A 208 2.46 -10.96 0.10
C HIS A 208 3.16 -9.67 -0.36
N PRO A 209 4.26 -9.76 -1.14
CA PRO A 209 4.92 -8.61 -1.73
C PRO A 209 3.99 -7.78 -2.62
N VAL A 210 4.13 -6.46 -2.58
CA VAL A 210 3.26 -5.52 -3.29
C VAL A 210 4.03 -4.84 -4.41
N LEU A 211 3.54 -4.98 -5.64
CA LEU A 211 4.09 -4.26 -6.79
C LEU A 211 3.41 -2.89 -6.93
N ILE A 212 4.21 -1.81 -6.90
CA ILE A 212 3.74 -0.44 -7.04
C ILE A 212 4.35 0.21 -8.27
N GLN A 213 3.52 0.92 -9.05
CA GLN A 213 3.93 1.62 -10.27
C GLN A 213 4.62 0.72 -11.31
N ASN A 214 4.33 -0.58 -11.31
CA ASN A 214 4.97 -1.60 -12.17
C ASN A 214 6.51 -1.60 -12.11
N PHE A 215 7.10 -1.04 -11.06
CA PHE A 215 8.54 -0.89 -10.92
C PHE A 215 9.04 -1.21 -9.51
N PHE A 216 8.30 -0.80 -8.46
CA PHE A 216 8.74 -1.00 -7.07
C PHE A 216 8.06 -2.20 -6.46
N ILE A 217 8.84 -3.12 -5.93
CA ILE A 217 8.37 -4.26 -5.14
C ILE A 217 8.61 -3.95 -3.68
N LEU A 218 7.52 -3.89 -2.90
CA LEU A 218 7.57 -3.77 -1.46
C LEU A 218 7.43 -5.15 -0.86
N SER A 219 8.40 -5.59 -0.08
CA SER A 219 8.41 -6.91 0.55
C SER A 219 9.00 -6.83 1.95
N HIS A 220 8.66 -7.79 2.82
CA HIS A 220 9.38 -7.91 4.08
C HIS A 220 10.78 -8.46 3.81
N GLU A 221 10.90 -9.63 3.22
CA GLU A 221 12.18 -10.22 2.85
C GLU A 221 12.74 -9.63 1.54
N PRO A 222 14.09 -9.52 1.39
CA PRO A 222 14.70 -9.10 0.15
C PRO A 222 14.44 -10.10 -0.98
N ILE A 223 14.09 -9.61 -2.17
CA ILE A 223 13.86 -10.45 -3.34
C ILE A 223 15.18 -10.64 -4.08
N GLN A 224 15.77 -11.80 -3.94
CA GLN A 224 17.08 -12.14 -4.52
C GLN A 224 17.05 -12.43 -6.03
N TRP A 225 15.85 -12.63 -6.61
CA TRP A 225 15.67 -13.09 -7.98
C TRP A 225 15.33 -11.97 -8.98
N LEU A 226 15.59 -10.72 -8.61
CA LEU A 226 15.41 -9.64 -9.58
C LEU A 226 16.45 -9.81 -10.70
N ASN A 227 15.96 -10.23 -11.88
CA ASN A 227 16.79 -10.30 -13.07
C ASN A 227 17.33 -8.90 -13.39
N GLU A 228 18.63 -8.77 -13.55
CA GLU A 228 19.30 -7.50 -13.86
C GLU A 228 18.76 -6.82 -15.14
N ASN A 229 18.12 -7.60 -16.03
CA ASN A 229 17.49 -7.12 -17.24
C ASN A 229 16.05 -6.61 -17.05
N ILE A 230 15.46 -6.74 -15.85
CA ILE A 230 14.14 -6.20 -15.54
C ILE A 230 14.35 -4.96 -14.67
N PRO A 231 13.96 -3.76 -15.15
CA PRO A 231 14.11 -2.54 -14.37
C PRO A 231 13.10 -2.52 -13.22
N MET A 232 13.38 -3.25 -12.16
CA MET A 232 12.58 -3.27 -10.92
C MET A 232 13.44 -2.86 -9.74
N CYS A 233 12.81 -2.25 -8.77
CA CYS A 233 13.43 -1.84 -7.52
C CYS A 233 12.75 -2.53 -6.34
N ASN A 234 13.52 -3.14 -5.45
CA ASN A 234 13.02 -3.76 -4.23
C ASN A 234 13.23 -2.85 -3.01
N ILE A 235 12.18 -2.56 -2.28
CA ILE A 235 12.22 -1.90 -0.98
C ILE A 235 11.81 -2.96 0.04
N PHE A 236 12.68 -3.21 1.03
CA PHE A 236 12.55 -4.38 1.89
C PHE A 236 13.03 -4.14 3.33
N GLY A 237 12.68 -5.07 4.21
CA GLY A 237 13.08 -5.14 5.61
C GLY A 237 13.89 -6.40 5.94
N HIS A 238 13.57 -7.02 7.08
CA HIS A 238 14.00 -8.33 7.54
C HIS A 238 15.49 -8.50 7.90
N VAL A 239 16.38 -7.90 7.16
CA VAL A 239 17.83 -8.18 7.28
C VAL A 239 18.52 -7.41 8.40
N HIS A 240 17.80 -6.49 9.05
CA HIS A 240 18.30 -5.64 10.11
C HIS A 240 19.66 -4.99 9.75
N ASP A 241 20.66 -5.10 10.63
CA ASP A 241 22.03 -4.61 10.45
C ASP A 241 23.00 -5.67 9.89
N ASN A 242 22.50 -6.78 9.34
CA ASN A 242 23.32 -7.85 8.78
C ASN A 242 24.27 -7.32 7.69
N PRO A 243 25.60 -7.39 7.88
CA PRO A 243 26.60 -6.77 6.98
C PRO A 243 26.69 -7.43 5.60
N ALA A 244 26.03 -8.59 5.39
CA ALA A 244 25.94 -9.21 4.07
C ALA A 244 25.04 -8.44 3.09
N TYR A 245 24.23 -7.49 3.60
CA TYR A 245 23.32 -6.70 2.79
C TYR A 245 23.73 -5.22 2.80
N HIS A 246 23.63 -4.57 1.65
CA HIS A 246 23.82 -3.13 1.53
C HIS A 246 22.59 -2.35 2.02
N ASP A 247 22.78 -1.14 2.50
CA ASP A 247 21.69 -0.25 2.89
C ASP A 247 20.82 0.10 1.67
N PHE A 248 21.46 0.35 0.54
CA PHE A 248 20.81 0.62 -0.73
C PHE A 248 21.75 0.33 -1.91
N SER A 249 21.15 0.23 -3.08
CA SER A 249 21.82 0.15 -4.39
C SER A 249 21.03 0.95 -5.42
N SER A 250 21.39 0.86 -6.69
CA SER A 250 20.60 1.46 -7.77
C SER A 250 19.19 0.88 -7.89
N ASN A 251 18.97 -0.37 -7.46
CA ASN A 251 17.71 -1.11 -7.60
C ASN A 251 17.16 -1.71 -6.30
N SER A 252 17.69 -1.33 -5.14
CA SER A 252 17.19 -1.80 -3.85
C SER A 252 17.37 -0.79 -2.73
N PHE A 253 16.51 -0.85 -1.71
CA PHE A 253 16.63 -0.05 -0.48
C PHE A 253 16.14 -0.83 0.73
N CYS A 254 16.99 -0.96 1.75
CA CYS A 254 16.63 -1.57 3.02
C CYS A 254 16.09 -0.50 3.97
N VAL A 255 14.87 -0.70 4.49
CA VAL A 255 14.19 0.23 5.40
C VAL A 255 14.10 -0.27 6.84
N CYS A 256 14.93 -1.26 7.21
CA CYS A 256 15.08 -1.69 8.60
C CYS A 256 15.44 -0.49 9.49
N VAL A 257 14.82 -0.40 10.64
CA VAL A 257 15.02 0.75 11.55
C VAL A 257 16.49 0.95 11.94
N GLU A 258 17.26 -0.11 12.07
CA GLU A 258 18.71 -0.05 12.39
C GLU A 258 19.49 0.74 11.34
N ARG A 259 19.12 0.60 10.05
CA ARG A 259 19.79 1.27 8.91
C ARG A 259 19.28 2.69 8.67
N CYS A 260 18.16 3.03 9.30
CA CYS A 260 17.45 4.29 9.11
C CYS A 260 17.45 5.16 10.38
N ASN A 261 18.42 5.00 11.27
CA ASN A 261 18.51 5.74 12.53
C ASN A 261 17.23 5.66 13.39
N TYR A 262 16.53 4.52 13.32
CA TYR A 262 15.28 4.25 14.06
C TYR A 262 14.14 5.24 13.74
N GLU A 263 14.10 5.74 12.51
CA GLU A 263 13.07 6.68 12.04
C GLU A 263 12.58 6.32 10.63
N PRO A 264 11.30 6.61 10.30
CA PRO A 264 10.79 6.42 8.94
C PRO A 264 11.57 7.22 7.90
N VAL A 265 11.81 6.62 6.73
CA VAL A 265 12.50 7.26 5.61
C VAL A 265 11.47 7.79 4.61
N ARG A 266 11.65 9.04 4.17
CA ARG A 266 10.79 9.65 3.16
C ARG A 266 11.17 9.16 1.76
N TRP A 267 10.18 8.92 0.91
CA TRP A 267 10.38 8.51 -0.47
C TRP A 267 11.41 9.35 -1.23
N SER A 268 11.29 10.67 -1.15
CA SER A 268 12.22 11.58 -1.82
C SER A 268 13.68 11.45 -1.34
N GLU A 269 13.89 11.17 -0.05
CA GLU A 269 15.22 10.93 0.53
C GLU A 269 15.80 9.62 0.02
N MET A 270 14.99 8.56 -0.01
CA MET A 270 15.36 7.24 -0.50
C MET A 270 15.77 7.30 -1.99
N MET A 271 14.91 7.90 -2.82
CA MET A 271 15.19 8.07 -4.25
C MET A 271 16.43 8.89 -4.54
N LYS A 272 16.74 9.89 -3.70
CA LYS A 272 17.97 10.67 -3.83
C LYS A 272 19.22 9.82 -3.57
N LYS A 273 19.20 8.98 -2.54
CA LYS A 273 20.29 8.05 -2.21
C LYS A 273 20.50 7.03 -3.34
N MET A 274 19.43 6.37 -3.79
CA MET A 274 19.51 5.37 -4.87
C MET A 274 20.05 5.98 -6.18
N LYS A 275 19.61 7.19 -6.54
CA LYS A 275 20.11 7.88 -7.75
C LYS A 275 21.59 8.25 -7.68
N SER A 276 22.19 8.36 -6.50
CA SER A 276 23.62 8.62 -6.38
C SER A 276 24.46 7.44 -6.88
N GLU A 277 23.95 6.22 -6.78
CA GLU A 277 24.62 5.01 -7.27
C GLU A 277 24.61 4.89 -8.81
N PHE A 278 23.63 5.51 -9.51
CA PHE A 278 23.61 5.52 -10.98
C PHE A 278 24.67 6.43 -11.62
N LYS A 279 25.37 7.23 -10.83
CA LYS A 279 26.36 8.20 -11.34
C LYS A 279 27.82 7.72 -11.20
N GLN A 280 28.01 6.51 -10.68
CA GLN A 280 29.30 5.84 -10.62
C GLN A 280 29.39 4.77 -11.72
#